data_c91754b164f1e564a75f3006e187d160
#
_entry.id   c91754b164f1e564a75f3006e187d160
#
_cell.length_a   1.000
_cell.length_b   1.000
_cell.length_c   1.000
_cell.angle_alpha   90.00
_cell.angle_beta   90.00
_cell.angle_gamma   90.00
#
_symmetry.space_group_name_H-M   'P 1'
#
loop_
_entity.id
_entity.type
_entity.pdbx_description
1 polymer ?
#
loop_
_entity_poly.entity_id
_entity_poly.type
_entity_poly.pdbx_seq_one_letter_code
_entity_poly.pdbx_strand_id
1 'polypeptide(L)'
;MASILKRGDSYSVRYKYKDHSGKPCEGWESFKTKKEAQERKITVEKELLDGTFLVPDTMTVEEMLYKWIPIQSTKHKWSPKTYTQSVAMVQNLIVPYIGKQKVQELRTYDIEKFYATLAKTPCGQYVKGINQDLTKKQKKRLLSSTSIHEVHTLLKTAFSYAVEWDLIHKIPLPRDAPKVNIEERTIWDEKTMLAALQTIENPALHLAVHMSMILSLREGEILGLQPSDLDFDGERDRQIANYNHNPDQSNQGNGLTGCPGDYQE
;
A
#
# COMPACT_ATOMS: atom_id res chain seq x y z
N MET A 1 25.85 -22.19 -20.49
CA MET A 1 26.60 -21.65 -21.64
C MET A 1 25.62 -21.11 -22.67
N ALA A 2 25.87 -19.90 -23.17
CA ALA A 2 25.06 -19.28 -24.22
C ALA A 2 25.70 -19.53 -25.59
N SER A 3 24.90 -19.68 -26.64
CA SER A 3 25.36 -19.90 -28.02
C SER A 3 24.70 -18.84 -28.94
N ILE A 4 25.41 -18.47 -30.01
CA ILE A 4 24.92 -17.58 -31.04
C ILE A 4 24.62 -18.40 -32.29
N LEU A 5 23.43 -18.25 -32.85
CA LEU A 5 22.97 -18.90 -34.06
C LEU A 5 22.59 -17.80 -35.09
N LYS A 6 23.11 -17.93 -36.32
CA LYS A 6 22.71 -17.06 -37.43
C LYS A 6 21.44 -17.63 -38.06
N ARG A 7 20.37 -16.80 -38.20
CA ARG A 7 19.12 -17.16 -38.89
C ARG A 7 18.80 -16.07 -39.92
N GLY A 8 19.10 -16.37 -41.18
CA GLY A 8 18.94 -15.39 -42.26
C GLY A 8 19.76 -14.13 -41.99
N ASP A 9 19.08 -12.97 -41.89
CA ASP A 9 19.70 -11.67 -41.62
C ASP A 9 19.80 -11.30 -40.13
N SER A 10 19.41 -12.22 -39.22
CA SER A 10 19.45 -11.98 -37.78
C SER A 10 20.37 -12.95 -37.04
N TYR A 11 20.84 -12.53 -35.86
CA TYR A 11 21.66 -13.31 -34.95
C TYR A 11 20.87 -13.57 -33.68
N SER A 12 20.71 -14.84 -33.29
CA SER A 12 19.96 -15.22 -32.10
C SER A 12 20.90 -15.76 -31.03
N VAL A 13 20.73 -15.26 -29.81
CA VAL A 13 21.41 -15.76 -28.61
C VAL A 13 20.50 -16.77 -27.93
N ARG A 14 21.00 -17.99 -27.76
CA ARG A 14 20.29 -19.06 -27.03
C ARG A 14 21.06 -19.36 -25.76
N TYR A 15 20.35 -19.38 -24.63
CA TYR A 15 20.95 -19.68 -23.34
C TYR A 15 20.01 -20.53 -22.48
N LYS A 16 20.60 -21.30 -21.56
CA LYS A 16 19.84 -22.14 -20.61
C LYS A 16 19.90 -21.49 -19.24
N TYR A 17 18.77 -21.45 -18.57
CA TYR A 17 18.65 -20.99 -17.20
C TYR A 17 17.70 -21.93 -16.41
N LYS A 18 17.62 -21.76 -15.10
CA LYS A 18 16.63 -22.44 -14.25
C LYS A 18 15.57 -21.42 -13.84
N ASP A 19 14.31 -21.81 -13.91
CA ASP A 19 13.22 -21.00 -13.39
C ASP A 19 13.21 -21.00 -11.84
N HIS A 20 12.30 -20.25 -11.23
CA HIS A 20 12.16 -20.16 -9.77
C HIS A 20 11.85 -21.52 -9.12
N SER A 21 11.37 -22.51 -9.86
CA SER A 21 11.11 -23.89 -9.40
C SER A 21 12.31 -24.83 -9.61
N GLY A 22 13.42 -24.33 -10.15
CA GLY A 22 14.61 -25.10 -10.47
C GLY A 22 14.52 -25.88 -11.79
N LYS A 23 13.44 -25.74 -12.56
CA LYS A 23 13.25 -26.43 -13.84
C LYS A 23 14.14 -25.78 -14.92
N PRO A 24 14.83 -26.56 -15.74
CA PRO A 24 15.65 -26.03 -16.82
C PRO A 24 14.77 -25.41 -17.92
N CYS A 25 15.04 -24.16 -18.23
CA CYS A 25 14.38 -23.39 -19.29
C CYS A 25 15.40 -22.89 -20.30
N GLU A 26 14.94 -22.55 -21.50
CA GLU A 26 15.76 -21.97 -22.55
C GLU A 26 15.26 -20.55 -22.88
N GLY A 27 16.18 -19.58 -22.87
CA GLY A 27 15.96 -18.24 -23.34
C GLY A 27 16.43 -18.07 -24.78
N TRP A 28 15.73 -17.22 -25.52
CA TRP A 28 16.01 -16.95 -26.92
C TRP A 28 15.78 -15.48 -27.23
N GLU A 29 16.85 -14.80 -27.65
CA GLU A 29 16.79 -13.38 -28.02
C GLU A 29 17.40 -13.16 -29.40
N SER A 30 16.77 -12.34 -30.27
CA SER A 30 17.22 -12.08 -31.64
C SER A 30 17.68 -10.65 -31.81
N PHE A 31 18.81 -10.48 -32.51
CA PHE A 31 19.48 -9.20 -32.74
C PHE A 31 19.74 -9.00 -34.24
N LYS A 32 19.81 -7.75 -34.67
CA LYS A 32 20.11 -7.41 -36.06
C LYS A 32 21.59 -7.56 -36.39
N THR A 33 22.48 -7.31 -35.44
CA THR A 33 23.91 -7.37 -35.65
C THR A 33 24.58 -8.47 -34.82
N LYS A 34 25.68 -9.03 -35.37
CA LYS A 34 26.48 -10.03 -34.65
C LYS A 34 27.14 -9.44 -33.39
N LYS A 35 27.46 -8.13 -33.41
CA LYS A 35 28.10 -7.45 -32.29
C LYS A 35 27.13 -7.38 -31.09
N GLU A 36 25.87 -6.94 -31.30
CA GLU A 36 24.84 -6.92 -30.26
C GLU A 36 24.60 -8.31 -29.65
N ALA A 37 24.50 -9.34 -30.51
CA ALA A 37 24.34 -10.71 -30.07
C ALA A 37 25.53 -11.17 -29.19
N GLN A 38 26.75 -10.77 -29.55
CA GLN A 38 27.95 -11.13 -28.80
C GLN A 38 28.02 -10.42 -27.44
N GLU A 39 27.69 -9.13 -27.40
CA GLU A 39 27.59 -8.34 -26.16
C GLU A 39 26.52 -8.95 -25.24
N ARG A 40 25.33 -9.26 -25.76
CA ARG A 40 24.29 -9.90 -24.98
C ARG A 40 24.67 -11.30 -24.45
N LYS A 41 25.35 -12.09 -25.27
CA LYS A 41 25.89 -13.41 -24.85
C LYS A 41 26.78 -13.26 -23.63
N ILE A 42 27.76 -12.35 -23.69
CA ILE A 42 28.72 -12.11 -22.60
C ILE A 42 27.99 -11.65 -21.33
N THR A 43 27.03 -10.74 -21.48
CA THR A 43 26.21 -10.23 -20.37
C THR A 43 25.44 -11.35 -19.70
N VAL A 44 24.72 -12.17 -20.47
CA VAL A 44 23.94 -13.30 -19.93
C VAL A 44 24.82 -14.33 -19.26
N GLU A 45 25.98 -14.68 -19.85
CA GLU A 45 26.92 -15.63 -19.23
C GLU A 45 27.47 -15.09 -17.91
N LYS A 46 27.76 -13.80 -17.84
CA LYS A 46 28.18 -13.14 -16.60
C LYS A 46 27.06 -13.14 -15.56
N GLU A 47 25.84 -12.73 -15.92
CA GLU A 47 24.67 -12.72 -15.02
C GLU A 47 24.37 -14.12 -14.47
N LEU A 48 24.50 -15.17 -15.30
CA LEU A 48 24.30 -16.56 -14.87
C LEU A 48 25.43 -17.05 -13.94
N LEU A 49 26.68 -16.62 -14.15
CA LEU A 49 27.81 -16.96 -13.29
C LEU A 49 27.73 -16.23 -11.94
N ASP A 50 27.38 -14.96 -11.96
CA ASP A 50 27.27 -14.11 -10.77
C ASP A 50 25.96 -14.38 -9.98
N GLY A 51 25.04 -15.22 -10.52
CA GLY A 51 23.74 -15.50 -9.92
C GLY A 51 22.77 -14.30 -9.97
N THR A 52 23.06 -13.29 -10.79
CA THR A 52 22.25 -12.08 -10.94
C THR A 52 21.30 -12.14 -12.15
N PHE A 53 21.19 -13.32 -12.79
CA PHE A 53 20.30 -13.46 -13.95
C PHE A 53 18.82 -13.38 -13.52
N LEU A 54 18.10 -12.41 -14.05
CA LEU A 54 16.64 -12.34 -13.86
C LEU A 54 15.94 -13.34 -14.78
N VAL A 55 15.21 -14.23 -14.17
CA VAL A 55 14.32 -15.14 -14.90
C VAL A 55 13.25 -14.30 -15.60
N PRO A 56 13.07 -14.43 -16.93
CA PRO A 56 11.99 -13.73 -17.63
C PRO A 56 10.64 -14.10 -17.01
N ASP A 57 9.93 -13.10 -16.50
CA ASP A 57 8.61 -13.26 -15.90
C ASP A 57 7.59 -12.38 -16.63
N THR A 58 6.39 -12.90 -16.78
CA THR A 58 5.27 -12.21 -17.40
C THR A 58 4.36 -11.55 -16.38
N MET A 59 4.70 -11.64 -15.08
CA MET A 59 3.92 -11.09 -13.98
C MET A 59 3.63 -9.61 -14.20
N THR A 60 2.37 -9.26 -14.10
CA THR A 60 1.91 -7.87 -14.20
C THR A 60 2.02 -7.15 -12.85
N VAL A 61 2.00 -5.82 -12.89
CA VAL A 61 1.98 -5.00 -11.66
C VAL A 61 0.76 -5.33 -10.80
N GLU A 62 -0.38 -5.57 -11.42
CA GLU A 62 -1.61 -5.99 -10.74
C GLU A 62 -1.44 -7.30 -10.00
N GLU A 63 -0.94 -8.34 -10.66
CA GLU A 63 -0.71 -9.66 -10.06
C GLU A 63 0.29 -9.59 -8.92
N MET A 64 1.37 -8.82 -9.09
CA MET A 64 2.38 -8.61 -8.06
C MET A 64 1.76 -7.94 -6.81
N LEU A 65 0.98 -6.87 -6.99
CA LEU A 65 0.37 -6.16 -5.88
C LEU A 65 -0.64 -7.01 -5.11
N TYR A 66 -1.46 -7.79 -5.81
CA TYR A 66 -2.41 -8.70 -5.15
C TYR A 66 -1.74 -9.86 -4.41
N LYS A 67 -0.56 -10.31 -4.84
CA LYS A 67 0.25 -11.28 -4.09
C LYS A 67 0.93 -10.64 -2.89
N TRP A 68 1.38 -9.40 -3.02
CA TRP A 68 2.12 -8.67 -1.99
C TRP A 68 1.24 -8.22 -0.81
N ILE A 69 0.02 -7.70 -1.07
CA ILE A 69 -0.86 -7.16 -0.03
C ILE A 69 -1.13 -8.14 1.12
N PRO A 70 -1.54 -9.40 0.90
CA PRO A 70 -1.77 -10.36 1.98
C PRO A 70 -0.51 -10.64 2.81
N ILE A 71 0.64 -10.77 2.14
CA ILE A 71 1.93 -11.03 2.79
C ILE A 71 2.30 -9.85 3.70
N GLN A 72 2.21 -8.63 3.16
CA GLN A 72 2.50 -7.41 3.90
C GLN A 72 1.54 -7.21 5.07
N SER A 73 0.25 -7.45 4.85
CA SER A 73 -0.78 -7.36 5.88
C SER A 73 -0.51 -8.29 7.05
N THR A 74 -0.14 -9.54 6.77
CA THR A 74 0.20 -10.54 7.81
C THR A 74 1.48 -10.18 8.54
N LYS A 75 2.54 -9.81 7.79
CA LYS A 75 3.86 -9.48 8.36
C LYS A 75 3.80 -8.27 9.31
N HIS A 76 3.03 -7.25 8.97
CA HIS A 76 2.93 -6.00 9.73
C HIS A 76 1.64 -5.86 10.53
N LYS A 77 0.84 -6.92 10.65
CA LYS A 77 -0.42 -6.94 11.42
C LYS A 77 -1.30 -5.71 11.09
N TRP A 78 -1.58 -5.50 9.83
CA TRP A 78 -2.39 -4.34 9.41
C TRP A 78 -3.77 -4.36 10.05
N SER A 79 -4.23 -3.18 10.48
CA SER A 79 -5.62 -3.04 10.89
C SER A 79 -6.56 -3.29 9.68
N PRO A 80 -7.80 -3.73 9.92
CA PRO A 80 -8.79 -3.92 8.85
C PRO A 80 -8.97 -2.65 7.99
N LYS A 81 -8.91 -1.48 8.60
CA LYS A 81 -8.98 -0.18 7.90
C LYS A 81 -7.80 0.01 6.95
N THR A 82 -6.57 -0.26 7.40
CA THR A 82 -5.36 -0.14 6.59
C THR A 82 -5.40 -1.10 5.41
N TYR A 83 -5.81 -2.33 5.63
CA TYR A 83 -5.96 -3.34 4.58
C TYR A 83 -6.96 -2.88 3.51
N THR A 84 -8.18 -2.50 3.91
CA THR A 84 -9.23 -2.05 2.99
C THR A 84 -8.80 -0.82 2.21
N GLN A 85 -8.14 0.14 2.87
CA GLN A 85 -7.63 1.35 2.21
C GLN A 85 -6.54 1.04 1.19
N SER A 86 -5.61 0.15 1.51
CA SER A 86 -4.54 -0.27 0.60
C SER A 86 -5.10 -1.00 -0.62
N VAL A 87 -6.05 -1.92 -0.42
CA VAL A 87 -6.75 -2.62 -1.52
C VAL A 87 -7.50 -1.63 -2.41
N ALA A 88 -8.24 -0.71 -1.82
CA ALA A 88 -8.98 0.32 -2.57
C ALA A 88 -8.02 1.23 -3.37
N MET A 89 -6.88 1.60 -2.80
CA MET A 89 -5.85 2.38 -3.49
C MET A 89 -5.28 1.62 -4.69
N VAL A 90 -4.97 0.35 -4.53
CA VAL A 90 -4.48 -0.49 -5.64
C VAL A 90 -5.53 -0.61 -6.73
N GLN A 91 -6.78 -0.97 -6.39
CA GLN A 91 -7.85 -1.19 -7.35
C GLN A 91 -8.25 0.06 -8.12
N ASN A 92 -8.30 1.19 -7.44
CA ASN A 92 -8.85 2.41 -8.02
C ASN A 92 -7.81 3.36 -8.58
N LEU A 93 -6.59 3.39 -8.03
CA LEU A 93 -5.55 4.35 -8.39
C LEU A 93 -4.40 3.76 -9.19
N ILE A 94 -4.09 2.47 -9.01
CA ILE A 94 -2.89 1.88 -9.63
C ILE A 94 -3.26 0.98 -10.81
N VAL A 95 -4.11 -0.01 -10.57
CA VAL A 95 -4.49 -1.01 -11.57
C VAL A 95 -5.03 -0.41 -12.87
N PRO A 96 -5.91 0.62 -12.87
CA PRO A 96 -6.45 1.18 -14.09
C PRO A 96 -5.41 1.83 -15.02
N TYR A 97 -4.25 2.21 -14.50
CA TYR A 97 -3.23 2.96 -15.25
C TYR A 97 -2.01 2.12 -15.60
N ILE A 98 -1.48 1.37 -14.64
CA ILE A 98 -0.24 0.59 -14.81
C ILE A 98 -0.39 -0.90 -14.50
N GLY A 99 -1.57 -1.35 -14.05
CA GLY A 99 -1.80 -2.73 -13.61
C GLY A 99 -1.45 -3.79 -14.65
N LYS A 100 -1.75 -3.53 -15.93
CA LYS A 100 -1.51 -4.46 -17.03
C LYS A 100 -0.06 -4.51 -17.53
N GLN A 101 0.79 -3.58 -17.08
CA GLN A 101 2.20 -3.57 -17.48
C GLN A 101 2.95 -4.66 -16.75
N LYS A 102 3.91 -5.29 -17.43
CA LYS A 102 4.77 -6.29 -16.78
C LYS A 102 5.75 -5.58 -15.84
N VAL A 103 5.97 -6.16 -14.68
CA VAL A 103 6.87 -5.61 -13.65
C VAL A 103 8.28 -5.38 -14.19
N GLN A 104 8.79 -6.31 -15.00
CA GLN A 104 10.14 -6.24 -15.59
C GLN A 104 10.28 -5.20 -16.70
N GLU A 105 9.20 -4.82 -17.36
CA GLU A 105 9.20 -3.83 -18.46
C GLU A 105 8.96 -2.40 -17.96
N LEU A 106 8.54 -2.24 -16.70
CA LEU A 106 8.18 -0.95 -16.11
C LEU A 106 9.42 -0.07 -15.90
N ARG A 107 9.38 1.14 -16.43
CA ARG A 107 10.46 2.14 -16.32
C ARG A 107 10.08 3.30 -15.42
N THR A 108 11.06 3.99 -14.89
CA THR A 108 10.84 5.19 -14.07
C THR A 108 10.00 6.25 -14.80
N TYR A 109 10.21 6.42 -16.11
CA TYR A 109 9.42 7.32 -16.95
C TYR A 109 7.92 6.98 -16.95
N ASP A 110 7.58 5.70 -16.97
CA ASP A 110 6.18 5.25 -16.97
C ASP A 110 5.50 5.60 -15.65
N ILE A 111 6.23 5.51 -14.55
CA ILE A 111 5.77 5.92 -13.21
C ILE A 111 5.62 7.43 -13.10
N GLU A 112 6.55 8.21 -13.64
CA GLU A 112 6.43 9.69 -13.66
C GLU A 112 5.21 10.14 -14.47
N LYS A 113 4.99 9.54 -15.63
CA LYS A 113 3.80 9.75 -16.46
C LYS A 113 2.52 9.37 -15.71
N PHE A 114 2.55 8.26 -14.98
CA PHE A 114 1.45 7.81 -14.14
C PHE A 114 1.13 8.85 -13.06
N TYR A 115 2.11 9.37 -12.33
CA TYR A 115 1.88 10.42 -11.33
C TYR A 115 1.32 11.70 -11.94
N ALA A 116 1.83 12.11 -13.11
CA ALA A 116 1.29 13.26 -13.84
C ALA A 116 -0.18 13.05 -14.25
N THR A 117 -0.58 11.81 -14.53
CA THR A 117 -1.96 11.45 -14.83
C THR A 117 -2.83 11.49 -13.57
N LEU A 118 -2.34 10.92 -12.44
CA LEU A 118 -3.04 10.98 -11.16
C LEU A 118 -3.32 12.41 -10.70
N ALA A 119 -2.35 13.32 -10.88
CA ALA A 119 -2.50 14.72 -10.51
C ALA A 119 -3.62 15.44 -11.28
N LYS A 120 -4.00 14.93 -12.44
CA LYS A 120 -5.11 15.45 -13.28
C LYS A 120 -6.41 14.69 -13.06
N THR A 121 -6.41 13.64 -12.27
CA THR A 121 -7.57 12.78 -12.06
C THR A 121 -8.53 13.41 -11.04
N PRO A 122 -9.83 13.53 -11.36
CA PRO A 122 -10.80 14.05 -10.41
C PRO A 122 -10.96 13.16 -9.20
N CYS A 123 -10.97 13.77 -8.01
CA CYS A 123 -11.33 13.09 -6.77
C CYS A 123 -12.81 12.67 -6.87
N GLY A 124 -13.13 11.42 -6.60
CA GLY A 124 -14.50 10.90 -6.70
C GLY A 124 -14.77 9.93 -7.85
N GLN A 125 -13.86 9.80 -8.81
CA GLN A 125 -13.95 8.69 -9.79
C GLN A 125 -13.72 7.31 -9.16
N TYR A 126 -13.17 7.28 -7.93
CA TYR A 126 -12.88 6.03 -7.21
C TYR A 126 -14.08 5.40 -6.53
N VAL A 127 -15.11 6.20 -6.27
CA VAL A 127 -16.27 5.75 -5.50
C VAL A 127 -17.35 5.33 -6.47
N LYS A 128 -17.10 4.34 -7.32
CA LYS A 128 -18.16 3.66 -8.03
C LYS A 128 -19.03 2.94 -7.01
N GLY A 129 -20.16 3.53 -6.66
CA GLY A 129 -21.23 2.90 -5.87
C GLY A 129 -21.67 3.60 -4.59
N ILE A 130 -20.89 4.53 -4.01
CA ILE A 130 -21.27 5.13 -2.72
C ILE A 130 -21.87 6.55 -2.86
N ASN A 131 -21.56 7.32 -3.90
CA ASN A 131 -22.08 8.68 -4.04
C ASN A 131 -22.44 9.01 -5.48
N GLN A 132 -23.66 8.60 -5.90
CA GLN A 132 -24.27 9.11 -7.13
C GLN A 132 -24.68 10.59 -7.01
N ASP A 133 -24.73 11.14 -5.76
CA ASP A 133 -25.14 12.51 -5.45
C ASP A 133 -24.00 13.49 -5.19
N LEU A 134 -22.80 13.23 -5.72
CA LEU A 134 -21.71 14.21 -5.65
C LEU A 134 -22.13 15.49 -6.39
N THR A 135 -22.25 16.60 -5.65
CA THR A 135 -22.56 17.91 -6.22
C THR A 135 -21.56 18.29 -7.30
N LYS A 136 -21.95 19.08 -8.29
CA LYS A 136 -21.10 19.52 -9.41
C LYS A 136 -19.75 20.14 -8.97
N LYS A 137 -19.67 20.69 -7.75
CA LYS A 137 -18.44 21.23 -7.14
C LYS A 137 -17.44 20.12 -6.73
N GLN A 138 -17.92 19.01 -6.19
CA GLN A 138 -17.05 17.90 -5.75
C GLN A 138 -16.46 17.14 -6.95
N LYS A 139 -17.16 17.07 -8.08
CA LYS A 139 -16.67 16.45 -9.32
C LYS A 139 -15.45 17.17 -9.94
N LYS A 140 -15.18 18.42 -9.57
CA LYS A 140 -14.04 19.22 -10.07
C LYS A 140 -12.80 19.16 -9.18
N ARG A 141 -12.89 18.56 -7.98
CA ARG A 141 -11.73 18.46 -7.08
C ARG A 141 -10.79 17.38 -7.60
N LEU A 142 -9.54 17.74 -7.82
CA LEU A 142 -8.49 16.80 -8.23
C LEU A 142 -8.01 15.97 -7.03
N LEU A 143 -7.34 14.87 -7.33
CA LEU A 143 -6.68 14.04 -6.32
C LEU A 143 -5.66 14.87 -5.55
N SER A 144 -5.64 14.74 -4.22
CA SER A 144 -4.71 15.48 -3.37
C SER A 144 -3.27 15.02 -3.57
N SER A 145 -2.32 15.93 -3.39
CA SER A 145 -0.89 15.60 -3.39
C SER A 145 -0.52 14.56 -2.33
N THR A 146 -1.21 14.57 -1.19
CA THR A 146 -1.08 13.56 -0.13
C THR A 146 -1.45 12.17 -0.63
N SER A 147 -2.57 12.02 -1.35
CA SER A 147 -2.98 10.72 -1.90
C SER A 147 -2.00 10.19 -2.95
N ILE A 148 -1.40 11.07 -3.76
CA ILE A 148 -0.37 10.66 -4.71
C ILE A 148 0.90 10.22 -3.98
N HIS A 149 1.26 10.88 -2.90
CA HIS A 149 2.39 10.50 -2.04
C HIS A 149 2.15 9.14 -1.35
N GLU A 150 0.93 8.88 -0.89
CA GLU A 150 0.55 7.57 -0.32
C GLU A 150 0.66 6.46 -1.37
N VAL A 151 0.22 6.69 -2.61
CA VAL A 151 0.42 5.76 -3.73
C VAL A 151 1.91 5.51 -3.97
N HIS A 152 2.75 6.55 -3.96
CA HIS A 152 4.20 6.38 -4.10
C HIS A 152 4.78 5.52 -2.98
N THR A 153 4.39 5.77 -1.73
CA THR A 153 4.86 5.02 -0.56
C THR A 153 4.47 3.55 -0.64
N LEU A 154 3.22 3.26 -1.04
CA LEU A 154 2.74 1.89 -1.25
C LEU A 154 3.55 1.19 -2.36
N LEU A 155 3.70 1.83 -3.52
CA LEU A 155 4.48 1.28 -4.63
C LEU A 155 5.95 1.06 -4.25
N LYS A 156 6.56 1.99 -3.51
CA LYS A 156 7.94 1.86 -3.03
C LYS A 156 8.13 0.60 -2.20
N THR A 157 7.21 0.36 -1.26
CA THR A 157 7.25 -0.86 -0.45
C THR A 157 7.02 -2.11 -1.29
N ALA A 158 6.03 -2.11 -2.18
CA ALA A 158 5.73 -3.25 -3.04
C ALA A 158 6.89 -3.60 -4.00
N PHE A 159 7.50 -2.59 -4.63
CA PHE A 159 8.65 -2.82 -5.51
C PHE A 159 9.92 -3.20 -4.77
N SER A 160 10.07 -2.84 -3.49
CA SER A 160 11.15 -3.39 -2.65
C SER A 160 11.02 -4.91 -2.51
N TYR A 161 9.79 -5.40 -2.32
CA TYR A 161 9.51 -6.84 -2.33
C TYR A 161 9.72 -7.48 -3.71
N ALA A 162 9.40 -6.77 -4.78
CA ALA A 162 9.69 -7.27 -6.13
C ALA A 162 11.19 -7.49 -6.37
N VAL A 163 12.05 -6.68 -5.75
CA VAL A 163 13.50 -6.89 -5.73
C VAL A 163 13.88 -8.08 -4.85
N GLU A 164 13.30 -8.22 -3.64
CA GLU A 164 13.52 -9.37 -2.75
C GLU A 164 13.04 -10.69 -3.37
N TRP A 165 12.05 -10.65 -4.25
CA TRP A 165 11.52 -11.82 -4.98
C TRP A 165 12.25 -12.10 -6.29
N ASP A 166 13.37 -11.42 -6.55
CA ASP A 166 14.15 -11.53 -7.78
C ASP A 166 13.33 -11.30 -9.06
N LEU A 167 12.27 -10.51 -8.99
CA LEU A 167 11.45 -10.14 -10.15
C LEU A 167 12.11 -8.99 -10.95
N ILE A 168 12.78 -8.08 -10.26
CA ILE A 168 13.48 -6.92 -10.84
C ILE A 168 14.78 -6.64 -10.09
N HIS A 169 15.79 -6.09 -10.79
CA HIS A 169 17.06 -5.70 -10.16
C HIS A 169 16.97 -4.36 -9.42
N LYS A 170 16.12 -3.46 -9.89
CA LYS A 170 16.04 -2.08 -9.40
C LYS A 170 14.61 -1.61 -9.33
N ILE A 171 14.29 -0.88 -8.28
CA ILE A 171 12.99 -0.23 -8.09
C ILE A 171 12.77 0.80 -9.20
N PRO A 172 11.69 0.70 -10.00
CA PRO A 172 11.42 1.60 -11.14
C PRO A 172 10.75 2.93 -10.70
N LEU A 173 10.98 3.38 -9.48
CA LEU A 173 10.41 4.63 -8.98
C LEU A 173 11.39 5.79 -9.13
N PRO A 174 10.89 7.03 -9.31
CA PRO A 174 11.72 8.21 -9.26
C PRO A 174 12.37 8.34 -7.87
N ARG A 175 13.56 8.93 -7.85
CA ARG A 175 14.34 9.14 -6.61
C ARG A 175 13.58 9.97 -5.60
N ASP A 176 12.94 11.04 -6.08
CA ASP A 176 12.18 11.96 -5.25
C ASP A 176 10.70 11.60 -5.27
N ALA A 177 10.12 11.48 -4.09
CA ALA A 177 8.68 11.27 -3.94
C ALA A 177 7.91 12.54 -4.39
N PRO A 178 6.68 12.40 -4.89
CA PRO A 178 5.82 13.54 -5.17
C PRO A 178 5.68 14.44 -3.94
N LYS A 179 5.90 15.75 -4.12
CA LYS A 179 5.82 16.72 -3.02
C LYS A 179 4.38 16.82 -2.52
N VAL A 180 4.25 16.84 -1.20
CA VAL A 180 2.97 17.07 -0.53
C VAL A 180 2.80 18.57 -0.30
N ASN A 181 1.72 19.15 -0.83
CA ASN A 181 1.32 20.50 -0.51
C ASN A 181 0.42 20.43 0.72
N ILE A 182 0.92 20.88 1.84
CA ILE A 182 0.16 21.00 3.07
C ILE A 182 -0.47 22.38 3.08
N GLU A 183 -1.80 22.44 2.96
CA GLU A 183 -2.55 23.66 3.22
C GLU A 183 -2.64 23.85 4.74
N GLU A 184 -2.27 25.02 5.23
CA GLU A 184 -2.45 25.37 6.63
C GLU A 184 -3.95 25.35 6.96
N ARG A 185 -4.30 24.60 7.98
CA ARG A 185 -5.68 24.55 8.46
C ARG A 185 -5.94 25.76 9.34
N THR A 186 -7.05 26.45 9.10
CA THR A 186 -7.51 27.52 9.99
C THR A 186 -7.85 26.92 11.35
N ILE A 187 -7.18 27.41 12.38
CA ILE A 187 -7.51 27.07 13.76
C ILE A 187 -8.63 28.01 14.21
N TRP A 188 -9.68 27.45 14.76
CA TRP A 188 -10.80 28.23 15.27
C TRP A 188 -10.37 28.97 16.55
N ASP A 189 -10.81 30.20 16.66
CA ASP A 189 -10.70 30.97 17.91
C ASP A 189 -11.75 30.48 18.93
N GLU A 190 -11.60 30.91 20.17
CA GLU A 190 -12.49 30.53 21.27
C GLU A 190 -13.95 30.88 20.97
N LYS A 191 -14.23 32.07 20.39
CA LYS A 191 -15.58 32.49 20.04
C LYS A 191 -16.22 31.57 19.01
N THR A 192 -15.49 31.19 18.00
CA THR A 192 -15.96 30.27 16.96
C THR A 192 -16.23 28.87 17.54
N MET A 193 -15.33 28.38 18.43
CA MET A 193 -15.52 27.09 19.11
C MET A 193 -16.79 27.10 19.99
N LEU A 194 -16.97 28.12 20.80
CA LEU A 194 -18.18 28.23 21.65
C LEU A 194 -19.48 28.36 20.82
N ALA A 195 -19.46 29.16 19.76
CA ALA A 195 -20.60 29.27 18.84
C ALA A 195 -20.92 27.92 18.17
N ALA A 196 -19.91 27.17 17.75
CA ALA A 196 -20.09 25.84 17.18
C ALA A 196 -20.73 24.86 18.18
N LEU A 197 -20.30 24.87 19.44
CA LEU A 197 -20.91 24.06 20.50
C LEU A 197 -22.40 24.37 20.69
N GLN A 198 -22.78 25.64 20.67
CA GLN A 198 -24.18 26.06 20.83
C GLN A 198 -25.10 25.61 19.68
N THR A 199 -24.55 25.31 18.50
CA THR A 199 -25.33 24.83 17.35
C THR A 199 -25.56 23.32 17.33
N ILE A 200 -24.92 22.57 18.24
CA ILE A 200 -25.01 21.11 18.28
C ILE A 200 -26.22 20.72 19.16
N GLU A 201 -27.27 20.25 18.53
CA GLU A 201 -28.47 19.79 19.20
C GLU A 201 -28.38 18.38 19.79
N ASN A 202 -27.58 17.50 19.17
CA ASN A 202 -27.42 16.13 19.66
C ASN A 202 -26.55 16.09 20.92
N PRO A 203 -27.06 15.62 22.08
CA PRO A 203 -26.31 15.64 23.34
C PRO A 203 -25.03 14.79 23.32
N ALA A 204 -25.04 13.63 22.66
CA ALA A 204 -23.89 12.78 22.59
C ALA A 204 -22.75 13.39 21.71
N LEU A 205 -23.15 14.04 20.60
CA LEU A 205 -22.20 14.77 19.77
C LEU A 205 -21.66 16.00 20.50
N HIS A 206 -22.54 16.75 21.20
CA HIS A 206 -22.13 17.89 22.00
C HIS A 206 -21.10 17.50 23.06
N LEU A 207 -21.35 16.41 23.82
CA LEU A 207 -20.40 15.87 24.80
C LEU A 207 -19.08 15.46 24.15
N ALA A 208 -19.13 14.72 23.04
CA ALA A 208 -17.92 14.27 22.33
C ALA A 208 -17.05 15.44 21.86
N VAL A 209 -17.67 16.48 21.27
CA VAL A 209 -16.96 17.68 20.83
C VAL A 209 -16.39 18.44 22.03
N HIS A 210 -17.14 18.55 23.12
CA HIS A 210 -16.68 19.19 24.36
C HIS A 210 -15.48 18.46 24.96
N MET A 211 -15.51 17.13 25.04
CA MET A 211 -14.37 16.32 25.49
C MET A 211 -13.16 16.47 24.57
N SER A 212 -13.38 16.52 23.25
CA SER A 212 -12.30 16.76 22.29
C SER A 212 -11.62 18.13 22.52
N MET A 213 -12.43 19.17 22.77
CA MET A 213 -11.90 20.51 22.98
C MET A 213 -11.15 20.68 24.30
N ILE A 214 -11.66 20.09 25.39
CA ILE A 214 -11.06 20.25 26.73
C ILE A 214 -9.92 19.28 26.93
N LEU A 215 -10.10 18.00 26.57
CA LEU A 215 -9.13 16.93 26.84
C LEU A 215 -8.22 16.65 25.65
N SER A 216 -8.42 17.32 24.51
CA SER A 216 -7.68 17.11 23.26
C SER A 216 -7.69 15.65 22.78
N LEU A 217 -8.74 14.91 23.11
CA LEU A 217 -8.92 13.52 22.72
C LEU A 217 -9.27 13.41 21.24
N ARG A 218 -8.75 12.36 20.59
CA ARG A 218 -9.11 12.03 19.22
C ARG A 218 -10.47 11.34 19.18
N GLU A 219 -11.17 11.44 18.04
CA GLU A 219 -12.48 10.79 17.83
C GLU A 219 -12.51 9.32 18.30
N GLY A 220 -11.50 8.53 17.90
CA GLY A 220 -11.42 7.12 18.30
C GLY A 220 -11.18 6.91 19.80
N GLU A 221 -10.51 7.81 20.48
CA GLU A 221 -10.28 7.78 21.92
C GLU A 221 -11.58 8.12 22.67
N ILE A 222 -12.34 9.10 22.19
CA ILE A 222 -13.65 9.45 22.76
C ILE A 222 -14.64 8.30 22.62
N LEU A 223 -14.72 7.70 21.41
CA LEU A 223 -15.61 6.57 21.15
C LEU A 223 -15.21 5.28 21.90
N GLY A 224 -13.94 5.18 22.30
CA GLY A 224 -13.42 4.05 23.07
C GLY A 224 -13.53 4.23 24.59
N LEU A 225 -13.93 5.39 25.10
CA LEU A 225 -14.05 5.64 26.53
C LEU A 225 -15.12 4.74 27.17
N GLN A 226 -14.75 4.14 28.29
CA GLN A 226 -15.62 3.32 29.11
C GLN A 226 -15.87 4.01 30.47
N PRO A 227 -16.99 3.72 31.15
CA PRO A 227 -17.26 4.27 32.49
C PRO A 227 -16.14 3.98 33.51
N SER A 228 -15.41 2.87 33.31
CA SER A 228 -14.25 2.50 34.13
C SER A 228 -13.04 3.42 33.98
N ASP A 229 -12.99 4.19 32.89
CA ASP A 229 -11.88 5.12 32.60
C ASP A 229 -12.11 6.48 33.27
N LEU A 230 -13.32 6.70 33.79
CA LEU A 230 -13.70 7.93 34.48
C LEU A 230 -13.58 7.73 36.00
N ASP A 231 -12.73 8.50 36.62
CA ASP A 231 -12.62 8.56 38.08
C ASP A 231 -13.38 9.76 38.62
N PHE A 232 -14.59 9.51 39.12
CA PHE A 232 -15.43 10.56 39.68
C PHE A 232 -15.08 10.90 41.14
N ASP A 233 -14.36 10.02 41.82
CA ASP A 233 -14.04 10.16 43.25
C ASP A 233 -12.64 10.76 43.49
N GLY A 234 -11.84 10.96 42.45
CA GLY A 234 -10.54 11.62 42.51
C GLY A 234 -9.45 10.81 43.22
N GLU A 235 -9.69 9.52 43.49
CA GLU A 235 -8.75 8.68 44.25
C GLU A 235 -7.81 7.82 43.39
N ARG A 236 -7.92 7.86 42.06
CA ARG A 236 -7.12 7.03 41.16
C ARG A 236 -6.37 7.84 40.13
N ASP A 237 -5.07 7.99 40.31
CA ASP A 237 -4.14 8.44 39.25
C ASP A 237 -4.07 7.41 38.12
N ARG A 238 -5.13 7.28 37.35
CA ARG A 238 -5.11 6.48 36.13
C ARG A 238 -4.62 7.35 34.98
N GLN A 239 -3.38 7.12 34.57
CA GLN A 239 -2.95 7.52 33.23
C GLN A 239 -3.95 6.93 32.22
N ILE A 240 -4.59 7.78 31.44
CA ILE A 240 -5.43 7.35 30.32
C ILE A 240 -4.51 6.57 29.39
N ALA A 241 -4.63 5.24 29.44
CA ALA A 241 -3.86 4.37 28.58
C ALA A 241 -4.24 4.70 27.14
N ASN A 242 -3.23 4.97 26.30
CA ASN A 242 -3.42 5.12 24.85
C ASN A 242 -4.05 3.83 24.33
N TYR A 243 -5.36 3.81 24.19
CA TYR A 243 -6.10 2.70 23.59
C TYR A 243 -5.81 2.69 22.08
N ASN A 244 -4.69 2.08 21.71
CA ASN A 244 -4.57 1.50 20.39
C ASN A 244 -5.52 0.31 20.37
N HIS A 245 -6.71 0.52 19.83
CA HIS A 245 -7.70 -0.52 19.66
C HIS A 245 -7.15 -1.60 18.71
N ASN A 246 -6.47 -2.58 19.30
CA ASN A 246 -6.04 -3.80 18.64
C ASN A 246 -7.13 -4.83 18.94
N PRO A 247 -8.03 -5.17 17.99
CA PRO A 247 -9.17 -6.05 18.26
C PRO A 247 -8.76 -7.46 18.70
N ASP A 248 -7.48 -7.83 18.56
CA ASP A 248 -6.95 -9.12 18.98
C ASP A 248 -6.59 -9.21 20.47
N GLN A 249 -6.60 -8.11 21.24
CA GLN A 249 -6.29 -8.16 22.68
C GLN A 249 -7.53 -8.29 23.57
N SER A 250 -8.75 -8.11 23.07
CA SER A 250 -9.97 -8.27 23.86
C SER A 250 -10.36 -9.73 24.13
N ASN A 251 -9.70 -10.72 23.51
CA ASN A 251 -10.02 -12.14 23.67
C ASN A 251 -9.00 -12.95 24.51
N GLN A 252 -8.02 -12.33 25.17
CA GLN A 252 -7.07 -13.06 26.04
C GLN A 252 -7.30 -12.88 27.55
N GLY A 253 -8.42 -12.31 27.95
CA GLY A 253 -8.70 -12.02 29.35
C GLY A 253 -9.97 -12.66 29.91
N ASN A 254 -10.28 -13.92 29.60
CA ASN A 254 -11.22 -14.74 30.44
C ASN A 254 -10.98 -16.23 30.19
N GLY A 255 -9.82 -16.69 30.55
CA GLY A 255 -9.59 -18.10 30.86
C GLY A 255 -10.20 -18.41 32.19
N LEU A 256 -11.47 -18.71 32.20
CA LEU A 256 -12.10 -19.38 33.36
C LEU A 256 -11.45 -20.74 33.56
N THR A 257 -10.64 -20.82 34.58
CA THR A 257 -10.33 -22.06 35.25
C THR A 257 -11.63 -22.66 35.76
N GLY A 258 -12.10 -23.69 35.10
CA GLY A 258 -13.25 -24.50 35.44
C GLY A 258 -12.83 -25.93 35.51
N CYS A 259 -12.62 -26.35 36.71
CA CYS A 259 -12.58 -27.64 37.41
C CYS A 259 -12.69 -28.95 36.64
N PRO A 260 -12.02 -29.98 37.16
CA PRO A 260 -12.11 -31.34 36.67
C PRO A 260 -13.37 -32.01 37.16
N GLY A 261 -14.08 -32.65 36.31
CA GLY A 261 -15.18 -33.56 36.64
C GLY A 261 -14.85 -34.94 36.10
N ASP A 262 -14.39 -35.80 37.00
CA ASP A 262 -14.40 -37.24 36.82
C ASP A 262 -15.80 -37.74 36.50
N TYR A 263 -15.94 -38.52 35.47
CA TYR A 263 -16.92 -39.60 35.39
C TYR A 263 -16.30 -40.81 34.73
N GLN A 264 -16.03 -41.84 35.57
CA GLN A 264 -15.99 -43.23 35.18
C GLN A 264 -17.43 -43.66 34.81
N GLU A 265 -17.61 -44.29 33.73
CA GLU A 265 -18.09 -45.64 33.42
C GLU A 265 -18.18 -45.82 31.92
#